data_15b3b6d72596e4fc97247c579720a098
#
_entry.id   15b3b6d72596e4fc97247c579720a098
#
_cell.length_a   1.000
_cell.length_b   1.000
_cell.length_c   1.000
_cell.angle_alpha   90.00
_cell.angle_beta   90.00
_cell.angle_gamma   90.00
#
_symmetry.space_group_name_H-M   'P 1'
#
loop_
_entity.id
_entity.type
_entity.pdbx_description
1 polymer ?
#
loop_
_entity_poly.entity_id
_entity_poly.type
_entity_poly.pdbx_seq_one_letter_code
_entity_poly.pdbx_strand_id
1 'polypeptide(L)'
;GDVLGTTSEGRFDHKIMVPFDWRGEFVVSWIREDTVKGAETVARLKDAKGTERDIGLYQTWPVRRALNTMLLKTGQSTRRFPSEPVATTQRLIDTFFPIARGGTACIPGPFGAGKTVLQNLISRFSDVDIVIVVACGERAGEVVETISDFPKQIDPVSGGSLMDRTIIVCNTSSMPVAAREASIYTGVTLGEYYRQMGLDVLLIADSTSRWAQAMRETSGRLEEIPGEEGFPAYLESSIKGIYERAGLVENN
;
A
#
# COMPACT_ATOMS: atom_id res chain seq x y z
N GLY A 1 -10.51 5.31 -13.09
CA GLY A 1 -10.50 4.12 -12.26
C GLY A 1 -11.38 2.99 -12.78
N ASP A 2 -12.17 3.24 -13.84
CA ASP A 2 -13.06 2.22 -14.41
C ASP A 2 -12.27 1.07 -15.01
N VAL A 3 -12.78 -0.15 -14.87
CA VAL A 3 -12.10 -1.38 -15.31
C VAL A 3 -12.34 -1.59 -16.80
N LEU A 4 -11.27 -1.75 -17.58
CA LEU A 4 -11.31 -2.00 -19.02
C LEU A 4 -11.19 -3.49 -19.34
N GLY A 5 -10.57 -4.26 -18.49
CA GLY A 5 -10.32 -5.68 -18.66
C GLY A 5 -9.49 -6.24 -17.52
N THR A 6 -9.15 -7.51 -17.61
CA THR A 6 -8.34 -8.21 -16.62
C THR A 6 -7.19 -8.97 -17.30
N THR A 7 -6.11 -9.18 -16.55
CA THR A 7 -5.02 -10.08 -16.93
C THR A 7 -4.66 -10.95 -15.73
N SER A 8 -4.34 -12.21 -15.97
CA SER A 8 -3.97 -13.11 -14.88
C SER A 8 -2.61 -12.72 -14.30
N GLU A 9 -2.57 -12.54 -12.96
CA GLU A 9 -1.36 -12.26 -12.21
C GLU A 9 -1.27 -13.21 -11.01
N GLY A 10 -0.66 -14.35 -11.24
CA GLY A 10 -0.50 -15.37 -10.22
C GLY A 10 -1.83 -15.88 -9.69
N ARG A 11 -2.20 -15.48 -8.47
CA ARG A 11 -3.40 -15.96 -7.76
C ARG A 11 -4.65 -15.09 -7.93
N PHE A 12 -4.55 -13.95 -8.56
CA PHE A 12 -5.69 -13.04 -8.79
C PHE A 12 -5.68 -12.45 -10.20
N ASP A 13 -6.82 -11.96 -10.62
CA ASP A 13 -6.98 -11.26 -11.89
C ASP A 13 -6.70 -9.76 -11.69
N HIS A 14 -5.61 -9.30 -12.25
CA HIS A 14 -5.22 -7.90 -12.22
C HIS A 14 -6.16 -7.08 -13.11
N LYS A 15 -6.84 -6.12 -12.54
CA LYS A 15 -7.75 -5.23 -13.27
C LYS A 15 -6.97 -4.11 -13.96
N ILE A 16 -7.15 -3.98 -15.27
CA ILE A 16 -6.61 -2.89 -16.06
C ILE A 16 -7.58 -1.73 -15.93
N MET A 17 -7.14 -0.68 -15.23
CA MET A 17 -7.99 0.46 -14.89
C MET A 17 -7.61 1.71 -15.67
N VAL A 18 -8.60 2.54 -16.00
CA VAL A 18 -8.36 3.88 -16.53
C VAL A 18 -7.52 4.68 -15.53
N PRO A 19 -6.49 5.44 -15.97
CA PRO A 19 -5.65 6.23 -15.07
C PRO A 19 -6.47 7.12 -14.14
N PHE A 20 -6.12 7.11 -12.85
CA PHE A 20 -6.91 7.76 -11.79
C PHE A 20 -6.94 9.29 -11.87
N ASP A 21 -6.05 9.90 -12.63
CA ASP A 21 -6.00 11.36 -12.86
C ASP A 21 -6.84 11.82 -14.07
N TRP A 22 -7.36 10.89 -14.87
CA TRP A 22 -8.22 11.24 -16.00
C TRP A 22 -9.61 11.65 -15.50
N ARG A 23 -10.20 12.64 -16.20
CA ARG A 23 -11.49 13.22 -15.85
C ARG A 23 -12.39 13.30 -17.08
N GLY A 24 -13.69 13.14 -16.83
CA GLY A 24 -14.72 13.20 -17.87
C GLY A 24 -15.09 11.83 -18.41
N GLU A 25 -15.90 11.83 -19.44
CA GLU A 25 -16.36 10.63 -20.13
C GLU A 25 -15.41 10.29 -21.28
N PHE A 26 -15.13 9.02 -21.42
CA PHE A 26 -14.29 8.48 -22.47
C PHE A 26 -15.00 7.33 -23.16
N VAL A 27 -14.80 7.20 -24.45
CA VAL A 27 -15.29 6.07 -25.26
C VAL A 27 -14.10 5.19 -25.62
N VAL A 28 -14.25 3.89 -25.44
CA VAL A 28 -13.22 2.91 -25.88
C VAL A 28 -13.24 2.88 -27.41
N SER A 29 -12.17 3.37 -28.04
CA SER A 29 -12.02 3.35 -29.51
C SER A 29 -11.33 2.09 -30.00
N TRP A 30 -10.48 1.49 -29.15
CA TRP A 30 -9.76 0.26 -29.47
C TRP A 30 -9.37 -0.46 -28.19
N ILE A 31 -9.40 -1.79 -28.20
CA ILE A 31 -8.93 -2.67 -27.14
C ILE A 31 -8.25 -3.89 -27.76
N ARG A 32 -7.20 -4.35 -27.11
CA ARG A 32 -6.42 -5.51 -27.55
C ARG A 32 -6.65 -6.68 -26.59
N GLU A 33 -6.95 -7.83 -27.16
CA GLU A 33 -7.05 -9.10 -26.45
C GLU A 33 -5.90 -10.01 -26.92
N ASP A 34 -4.76 -9.93 -26.23
CA ASP A 34 -3.55 -10.70 -26.58
C ASP A 34 -2.54 -10.65 -25.42
N THR A 35 -1.49 -11.46 -25.51
CA THR A 35 -0.34 -11.38 -24.63
C THR A 35 0.51 -10.16 -24.98
N VAL A 36 0.72 -9.26 -24.03
CA VAL A 36 1.43 -8.00 -24.22
C VAL A 36 2.53 -7.80 -23.18
N LYS A 37 3.53 -6.99 -23.51
CA LYS A 37 4.52 -6.52 -22.54
C LYS A 37 3.94 -5.34 -21.74
N GLY A 38 4.38 -5.15 -20.50
CA GLY A 38 3.82 -4.15 -19.60
C GLY A 38 3.79 -2.71 -20.14
N ALA A 39 4.72 -2.35 -21.04
CA ALA A 39 4.81 -1.02 -21.64
C ALA A 39 3.97 -0.85 -22.93
N GLU A 40 3.38 -1.92 -23.45
CA GLU A 40 2.60 -1.85 -24.68
C GLU A 40 1.19 -1.30 -24.42
N THR A 41 0.62 -0.63 -25.43
CA THR A 41 -0.75 -0.13 -25.38
C THR A 41 -1.73 -1.30 -25.46
N VAL A 42 -2.65 -1.38 -24.52
CA VAL A 42 -3.70 -2.40 -24.44
C VAL A 42 -5.07 -1.85 -24.77
N ALA A 43 -5.30 -0.54 -24.60
CA ALA A 43 -6.54 0.11 -24.99
C ALA A 43 -6.30 1.56 -25.42
N ARG A 44 -7.22 2.09 -26.23
CA ARG A 44 -7.31 3.52 -26.57
C ARG A 44 -8.65 4.06 -26.18
N LEU A 45 -8.63 5.19 -25.53
CA LEU A 45 -9.81 5.91 -25.14
C LEU A 45 -9.86 7.26 -25.81
N LYS A 46 -11.05 7.65 -26.25
CA LYS A 46 -11.34 8.91 -26.91
C LYS A 46 -12.14 9.81 -25.99
N ASP A 47 -11.67 11.02 -25.75
CA ASP A 47 -12.39 12.01 -24.95
C ASP A 47 -13.50 12.69 -25.77
N ALA A 48 -14.33 13.51 -25.10
CA ALA A 48 -15.43 14.25 -25.73
C ALA A 48 -14.98 15.22 -26.84
N LYS A 49 -13.68 15.57 -26.88
CA LYS A 49 -13.08 16.42 -27.92
C LYS A 49 -12.53 15.63 -29.11
N GLY A 50 -12.58 14.31 -29.01
CA GLY A 50 -12.08 13.41 -30.03
C GLY A 50 -10.59 13.09 -29.91
N THR A 51 -9.92 13.49 -28.81
CA THR A 51 -8.50 13.19 -28.59
C THR A 51 -8.34 11.75 -28.11
N GLU A 52 -7.51 10.96 -28.78
CA GLU A 52 -7.19 9.60 -28.38
C GLU A 52 -6.03 9.57 -27.40
N ARG A 53 -6.14 8.69 -26.40
CA ARG A 53 -5.11 8.43 -25.39
C ARG A 53 -4.90 6.95 -25.21
N ASP A 54 -3.65 6.55 -25.12
CA ASP A 54 -3.23 5.16 -24.94
C ASP A 54 -3.21 4.77 -23.46
N ILE A 55 -3.59 3.53 -23.18
CA ILE A 55 -3.51 2.90 -21.86
C ILE A 55 -2.66 1.65 -21.97
N GLY A 56 -1.70 1.52 -21.06
CA GLY A 56 -0.87 0.33 -20.85
C GLY A 56 -1.30 -0.45 -19.60
N LEU A 57 -0.51 -1.44 -19.23
CA LEU A 57 -0.73 -2.27 -18.04
C LEU A 57 -0.25 -1.59 -16.74
N TYR A 58 0.35 -0.43 -16.80
CA TYR A 58 0.81 0.32 -15.65
C TYR A 58 0.44 1.80 -15.75
N GLN A 59 0.41 2.45 -14.61
CA GLN A 59 0.23 3.90 -14.54
C GLN A 59 1.23 4.51 -13.55
N THR A 60 1.58 5.79 -13.75
CA THR A 60 2.45 6.54 -12.87
C THR A 60 1.64 7.37 -11.91
N TRP A 61 1.98 7.30 -10.63
CA TRP A 61 1.29 8.04 -9.58
C TRP A 61 2.27 8.67 -8.58
N PRO A 62 2.11 9.95 -8.19
CA PRO A 62 2.95 10.56 -7.16
C PRO A 62 2.58 9.99 -5.77
N VAL A 63 3.51 9.26 -5.15
CA VAL A 63 3.28 8.49 -3.93
C VAL A 63 2.78 9.31 -2.72
N ARG A 64 3.14 10.59 -2.65
CA ARG A 64 2.66 11.49 -1.59
C ARG A 64 1.21 11.93 -1.78
N ARG A 65 0.64 11.75 -2.95
CA ARG A 65 -0.76 12.09 -3.25
C ARG A 65 -1.65 10.90 -2.94
N ALA A 66 -2.48 11.03 -1.92
CA ALA A 66 -3.44 9.98 -1.57
C ALA A 66 -4.45 9.76 -2.70
N LEU A 67 -4.53 8.54 -3.21
CA LEU A 67 -5.48 8.15 -4.25
C LEU A 67 -6.91 8.25 -3.73
N ASN A 68 -7.13 7.73 -2.53
CA ASN A 68 -8.43 7.75 -1.86
C ASN A 68 -9.01 9.17 -1.73
N THR A 69 -8.22 10.13 -1.25
CA THR A 69 -8.70 11.52 -1.10
C THR A 69 -9.17 12.12 -2.43
N MET A 70 -8.54 11.75 -3.52
CA MET A 70 -8.92 12.23 -4.83
C MET A 70 -10.24 11.62 -5.31
N LEU A 71 -10.39 10.30 -5.20
CA LEU A 71 -11.58 9.58 -5.64
C LEU A 71 -12.82 9.94 -4.80
N LEU A 72 -12.65 10.14 -3.49
CA LEU A 72 -13.72 10.62 -2.60
C LEU A 72 -14.17 12.03 -2.98
N LYS A 73 -13.23 12.95 -3.26
CA LYS A 73 -13.58 14.34 -3.67
C LYS A 73 -14.31 14.42 -5.01
N THR A 74 -14.12 13.46 -5.88
CA THR A 74 -14.77 13.40 -7.20
C THR A 74 -16.05 12.58 -7.20
N GLY A 75 -16.45 12.01 -6.06
CA GLY A 75 -17.65 11.17 -5.95
C GLY A 75 -17.53 9.81 -6.63
N GLN A 76 -16.33 9.42 -7.07
CA GLN A 76 -16.07 8.11 -7.68
C GLN A 76 -15.99 6.97 -6.68
N SER A 77 -15.78 7.29 -5.41
CA SER A 77 -15.75 6.33 -4.31
C SER A 77 -16.45 6.90 -3.10
N THR A 78 -17.01 6.02 -2.28
CA THR A 78 -17.61 6.36 -0.99
C THR A 78 -16.88 5.61 0.12
N ARG A 79 -16.56 6.28 1.21
CA ARG A 79 -15.95 5.65 2.39
C ARG A 79 -17.05 5.03 3.25
N ARG A 80 -16.93 3.74 3.53
CA ARG A 80 -17.81 3.01 4.43
C ARG A 80 -17.29 3.03 5.87
N PHE A 81 -18.20 2.91 6.83
CA PHE A 81 -17.83 2.62 8.21
C PHE A 81 -17.31 1.19 8.31
N PRO A 82 -16.21 0.98 9.07
CA PRO A 82 -15.73 -0.36 9.37
C PRO A 82 -16.79 -1.11 10.18
N SER A 83 -17.30 -2.20 9.65
CA SER A 83 -18.32 -3.04 10.30
C SER A 83 -17.83 -4.46 10.59
N GLU A 84 -16.70 -4.86 9.99
CA GLU A 84 -16.17 -6.20 10.09
C GLU A 84 -14.75 -6.18 10.66
N PRO A 85 -14.39 -7.12 11.55
CA PRO A 85 -13.03 -7.29 12.02
C PRO A 85 -12.17 -8.00 10.98
N VAL A 86 -10.87 -7.73 10.98
CA VAL A 86 -9.86 -8.56 10.33
C VAL A 86 -9.54 -9.73 11.25
N ALA A 87 -9.72 -10.95 10.77
CA ALA A 87 -9.28 -12.13 11.51
C ALA A 87 -7.75 -12.25 11.41
N THR A 88 -7.05 -11.98 12.51
CA THR A 88 -5.59 -12.13 12.60
C THR A 88 -5.18 -13.53 13.04
N THR A 89 -6.13 -14.35 13.50
CA THR A 89 -5.98 -15.64 14.18
C THR A 89 -5.18 -15.58 15.50
N GLN A 90 -4.80 -14.40 15.94
CA GLN A 90 -4.19 -14.19 17.24
C GLN A 90 -5.30 -13.93 18.27
N ARG A 91 -5.60 -14.92 19.10
CA ARG A 91 -6.72 -14.86 20.07
C ARG A 91 -6.73 -13.59 20.92
N LEU A 92 -5.57 -13.13 21.35
CA LEU A 92 -5.45 -11.92 22.16
C LEU A 92 -5.90 -10.68 21.38
N ILE A 93 -5.49 -10.55 20.11
CA ILE A 93 -5.83 -9.43 19.25
C ILE A 93 -7.32 -9.52 18.89
N ASP A 94 -7.76 -10.63 18.34
CA ASP A 94 -9.11 -10.79 17.83
C ASP A 94 -10.18 -10.67 18.92
N THR A 95 -9.81 -10.97 20.21
CA THR A 95 -10.75 -10.90 21.34
C THR A 95 -10.74 -9.54 22.04
N PHE A 96 -9.55 -8.97 22.33
CA PHE A 96 -9.45 -7.79 23.18
C PHE A 96 -9.07 -6.51 22.43
N PHE A 97 -8.46 -6.64 21.25
CA PHE A 97 -7.99 -5.51 20.43
C PHE A 97 -8.35 -5.71 18.94
N PRO A 98 -9.61 -6.03 18.60
CA PRO A 98 -9.98 -6.35 17.23
C PRO A 98 -9.62 -5.21 16.28
N ILE A 99 -9.01 -5.58 15.15
CA ILE A 99 -8.65 -4.64 14.09
C ILE A 99 -9.80 -4.65 13.09
N ALA A 100 -10.38 -3.50 12.81
CA ALA A 100 -11.44 -3.40 11.82
C ALA A 100 -10.88 -3.43 10.39
N ARG A 101 -11.59 -4.04 9.45
CA ARG A 101 -11.29 -3.90 8.00
C ARG A 101 -11.33 -2.41 7.62
N GLY A 102 -10.28 -1.95 6.96
CA GLY A 102 -10.08 -0.52 6.68
C GLY A 102 -9.65 0.32 7.89
N GLY A 103 -9.38 -0.30 9.03
CA GLY A 103 -8.83 0.34 10.22
C GLY A 103 -7.30 0.40 10.24
N THR A 104 -6.78 0.97 11.32
CA THR A 104 -5.35 1.04 11.60
C THR A 104 -5.08 0.54 13.02
N ALA A 105 -3.93 -0.09 13.21
CA ALA A 105 -3.48 -0.55 14.52
C ALA A 105 -2.01 -0.17 14.75
N CYS A 106 -1.64 0.00 16.01
CA CYS A 106 -0.26 0.24 16.40
C CYS A 106 0.23 -0.90 17.29
N ILE A 107 1.44 -1.36 17.05
CA ILE A 107 2.14 -2.38 17.86
C ILE A 107 3.30 -1.67 18.57
N PRO A 108 3.06 -0.99 19.70
CA PRO A 108 4.11 -0.30 20.42
C PRO A 108 4.98 -1.28 21.22
N GLY A 109 6.24 -0.95 21.38
CA GLY A 109 7.12 -1.72 22.25
C GLY A 109 8.59 -1.36 22.04
N PRO A 110 9.43 -1.57 23.06
CA PRO A 110 10.87 -1.36 22.96
C PRO A 110 11.53 -2.38 22.04
N PHE A 111 12.82 -2.21 21.79
CA PHE A 111 13.62 -3.17 21.06
C PHE A 111 13.57 -4.54 21.73
N GLY A 112 13.42 -5.61 20.94
CA GLY A 112 13.36 -6.98 21.47
C GLY A 112 12.00 -7.41 22.06
N ALA A 113 10.99 -6.56 22.03
CA ALA A 113 9.63 -6.89 22.55
C ALA A 113 8.82 -7.86 21.67
N GLY A 114 9.39 -8.36 20.57
CA GLY A 114 8.72 -9.30 19.68
C GLY A 114 7.77 -8.65 18.64
N LYS A 115 7.89 -7.35 18.38
CA LYS A 115 7.06 -6.65 17.39
C LYS A 115 7.09 -7.31 16.02
N THR A 116 8.28 -7.55 15.48
CA THR A 116 8.47 -8.18 14.16
C THR A 116 7.92 -9.61 14.12
N VAL A 117 8.05 -10.36 15.22
CA VAL A 117 7.45 -11.72 15.32
C VAL A 117 5.94 -11.64 15.22
N LEU A 118 5.30 -10.70 15.95
CA LEU A 118 3.86 -10.52 15.90
C LEU A 118 3.40 -10.05 14.50
N GLN A 119 4.13 -9.15 13.88
CA GLN A 119 3.86 -8.69 12.51
C GLN A 119 3.93 -9.83 11.50
N ASN A 120 4.93 -10.70 11.60
CA ASN A 120 5.07 -11.88 10.74
C ASN A 120 3.93 -12.88 10.94
N LEU A 121 3.48 -13.08 12.18
CA LEU A 121 2.29 -13.91 12.45
C LEU A 121 1.02 -13.32 11.84
N ILE A 122 0.81 -12.02 12.01
CA ILE A 122 -0.34 -11.34 11.40
C ILE A 122 -0.26 -11.42 9.88
N SER A 123 0.91 -11.17 9.26
CA SER A 123 1.12 -11.30 7.81
C SER A 123 0.72 -12.67 7.27
N ARG A 124 1.12 -13.71 8.02
CA ARG A 124 0.89 -15.10 7.60
C ARG A 124 -0.54 -15.55 7.73
N PHE A 125 -1.20 -15.17 8.83
CA PHE A 125 -2.47 -15.77 9.22
C PHE A 125 -3.69 -14.86 9.02
N SER A 126 -3.50 -13.59 8.67
CA SER A 126 -4.63 -12.69 8.42
C SER A 126 -5.40 -13.07 7.17
N ASP A 127 -6.71 -12.93 7.27
CA ASP A 127 -7.66 -13.10 6.18
C ASP A 127 -7.67 -11.87 5.28
N VAL A 128 -6.63 -11.77 4.42
CA VAL A 128 -6.46 -10.71 3.43
C VAL A 128 -5.88 -11.28 2.13
N ASP A 129 -6.13 -10.61 1.03
CA ASP A 129 -5.65 -11.03 -0.29
C ASP A 129 -4.17 -10.72 -0.49
N ILE A 130 -3.74 -9.54 -0.09
CA ILE A 130 -2.37 -9.05 -0.28
C ILE A 130 -1.81 -8.51 1.03
N VAL A 131 -0.53 -8.82 1.25
CA VAL A 131 0.26 -8.27 2.35
C VAL A 131 1.36 -7.39 1.78
N ILE A 132 1.49 -6.16 2.28
CA ILE A 132 2.56 -5.25 1.92
C ILE A 132 3.41 -5.00 3.17
N VAL A 133 4.65 -5.43 3.15
CA VAL A 133 5.62 -5.20 4.22
C VAL A 133 6.54 -4.06 3.81
N VAL A 134 6.48 -2.96 4.55
CA VAL A 134 7.38 -1.81 4.38
C VAL A 134 8.44 -1.84 5.47
N ALA A 135 9.62 -2.32 5.13
CA ALA A 135 10.79 -2.25 5.99
C ALA A 135 11.44 -0.87 5.85
N CYS A 136 11.16 0.02 6.79
CA CYS A 136 11.64 1.40 6.77
C CYS A 136 12.84 1.58 7.71
N GLY A 137 14.04 1.59 7.14
CA GLY A 137 15.28 1.78 7.88
C GLY A 137 15.68 0.57 8.74
N GLU A 138 15.19 -0.61 8.41
CA GLU A 138 15.52 -1.84 9.14
C GLU A 138 16.97 -2.29 8.92
N ARG A 139 17.45 -3.16 9.78
CA ARG A 139 18.80 -3.75 9.62
C ARG A 139 18.80 -4.69 8.43
N ALA A 140 19.89 -4.66 7.66
CA ALA A 140 19.99 -5.50 6.47
C ALA A 140 19.80 -6.99 6.79
N GLY A 141 20.29 -7.49 7.95
CA GLY A 141 20.09 -8.86 8.39
C GLY A 141 18.63 -9.25 8.58
N GLU A 142 17.81 -8.41 9.22
CA GLU A 142 16.38 -8.65 9.44
C GLU A 142 15.60 -8.68 8.14
N VAL A 143 15.99 -7.82 7.20
CA VAL A 143 15.38 -7.80 5.85
C VAL A 143 15.73 -9.06 5.06
N VAL A 144 17.01 -9.48 5.10
CA VAL A 144 17.45 -10.72 4.43
C VAL A 144 16.74 -11.94 5.02
N GLU A 145 16.57 -11.99 6.35
CA GLU A 145 15.80 -13.04 7.01
C GLU A 145 14.34 -13.07 6.50
N THR A 146 13.66 -11.94 6.47
CA THR A 146 12.29 -11.84 5.94
C THR A 146 12.21 -12.32 4.49
N ILE A 147 13.08 -11.85 3.60
CA ILE A 147 13.12 -12.24 2.19
C ILE A 147 13.43 -13.73 2.02
N SER A 148 14.25 -14.31 2.91
CA SER A 148 14.64 -15.72 2.86
C SER A 148 13.57 -16.64 3.42
N ASP A 149 12.79 -16.19 4.39
CA ASP A 149 11.85 -17.04 5.12
C ASP A 149 10.44 -17.00 4.56
N PHE A 150 9.97 -15.87 4.03
CA PHE A 150 8.63 -15.76 3.45
C PHE A 150 8.39 -16.76 2.30
N PRO A 151 9.34 -17.00 1.37
CA PRO A 151 9.15 -18.03 0.34
C PRO A 151 9.02 -19.46 0.88
N LYS A 152 9.59 -19.76 2.06
CA LYS A 152 9.53 -21.08 2.69
C LYS A 152 8.26 -21.29 3.52
N GLN A 153 7.60 -20.20 3.90
CA GLN A 153 6.39 -20.28 4.70
C GLN A 153 5.19 -20.58 3.80
N ILE A 154 4.37 -21.52 4.27
CA ILE A 154 3.14 -21.87 3.59
C ILE A 154 2.06 -20.87 3.97
N ASP A 155 1.39 -20.30 2.96
CA ASP A 155 0.19 -19.48 3.14
C ASP A 155 -0.99 -20.42 3.52
N PRO A 156 -1.59 -20.27 4.70
CA PRO A 156 -2.66 -21.15 5.14
C PRO A 156 -3.95 -21.01 4.33
N VAL A 157 -4.10 -19.91 3.57
CA VAL A 157 -5.29 -19.66 2.73
C VAL A 157 -5.19 -20.36 1.38
N SER A 158 -4.04 -20.22 0.70
CA SER A 158 -3.86 -20.78 -0.65
C SER A 158 -3.14 -22.13 -0.68
N GLY A 159 -2.41 -22.48 0.39
CA GLY A 159 -1.49 -23.62 0.41
C GLY A 159 -0.19 -23.42 -0.37
N GLY A 160 -0.03 -22.28 -1.05
CA GLY A 160 1.18 -21.89 -1.77
C GLY A 160 2.21 -21.18 -0.87
N SER A 161 3.17 -20.50 -1.48
CA SER A 161 4.14 -19.68 -0.74
C SER A 161 3.49 -18.41 -0.20
N LEU A 162 3.86 -18.01 1.02
CA LEU A 162 3.44 -16.71 1.56
C LEU A 162 3.91 -15.55 0.67
N MET A 163 5.03 -15.72 -0.02
CA MET A 163 5.57 -14.72 -0.95
C MET A 163 4.65 -14.45 -2.14
N ASP A 164 3.80 -15.41 -2.55
CA ASP A 164 2.90 -15.26 -3.69
C ASP A 164 1.83 -14.17 -3.47
N ARG A 165 1.59 -13.78 -2.21
CA ARG A 165 0.68 -12.67 -1.86
C ARG A 165 1.38 -11.50 -1.15
N THR A 166 2.71 -11.49 -1.10
CA THR A 166 3.46 -10.51 -0.33
C THR A 166 4.28 -9.60 -1.23
N ILE A 167 4.17 -8.30 -0.98
CA ILE A 167 5.01 -7.27 -1.58
C ILE A 167 5.92 -6.72 -0.49
N ILE A 168 7.23 -6.71 -0.72
CA ILE A 168 8.20 -6.16 0.22
C ILE A 168 8.80 -4.88 -0.36
N VAL A 169 8.54 -3.76 0.32
CA VAL A 169 9.19 -2.48 0.06
C VAL A 169 10.31 -2.32 1.06
N CYS A 170 11.53 -2.60 0.63
CA CYS A 170 12.67 -2.63 1.52
C CYS A 170 13.52 -1.38 1.45
N ASN A 171 13.76 -0.77 2.61
CA ASN A 171 14.71 0.31 2.79
C ASN A 171 15.53 0.07 4.06
N THR A 172 16.82 -0.21 3.91
CA THR A 172 17.70 -0.46 5.05
C THR A 172 18.21 0.84 5.67
N SER A 173 18.74 0.73 6.89
CA SER A 173 19.30 1.88 7.64
C SER A 173 20.49 2.56 6.94
N SER A 174 21.17 1.87 6.02
CA SER A 174 22.30 2.40 5.23
C SER A 174 21.87 3.14 3.96
N MET A 175 20.61 3.04 3.56
CA MET A 175 20.09 3.71 2.37
C MET A 175 19.84 5.22 2.61
N PRO A 176 19.76 6.02 1.53
CA PRO A 176 19.53 7.46 1.64
C PRO A 176 18.27 7.81 2.45
N VAL A 177 18.35 8.90 3.22
CA VAL A 177 17.27 9.37 4.09
C VAL A 177 15.97 9.62 3.32
N ALA A 178 16.08 10.27 2.15
CA ALA A 178 14.92 10.54 1.29
C ALA A 178 14.21 9.27 0.82
N ALA A 179 14.96 8.19 0.56
CA ALA A 179 14.39 6.90 0.20
C ALA A 179 13.67 6.25 1.40
N ARG A 180 14.24 6.37 2.61
CA ARG A 180 13.58 5.92 3.86
C ARG A 180 12.26 6.67 4.09
N GLU A 181 12.27 7.98 3.90
CA GLU A 181 11.06 8.79 4.05
C GLU A 181 10.00 8.44 2.99
N ALA A 182 10.39 8.17 1.75
CA ALA A 182 9.47 7.82 0.67
C ALA A 182 8.89 6.40 0.77
N SER A 183 9.56 5.48 1.46
CA SER A 183 9.23 4.05 1.46
C SER A 183 7.80 3.76 1.96
N ILE A 184 7.35 4.40 3.04
CA ILE A 184 6.00 4.21 3.57
C ILE A 184 4.96 4.73 2.59
N TYR A 185 5.18 5.90 1.99
CA TYR A 185 4.28 6.43 0.96
C TYR A 185 4.18 5.49 -0.26
N THR A 186 5.29 4.87 -0.65
CA THR A 186 5.32 3.89 -1.74
C THR A 186 4.47 2.68 -1.41
N GLY A 187 4.66 2.09 -0.23
CA GLY A 187 3.87 0.92 0.20
C GLY A 187 2.38 1.24 0.29
N VAL A 188 2.02 2.38 0.89
CA VAL A 188 0.61 2.79 1.00
C VAL A 188 -0.02 3.03 -0.37
N THR A 189 0.73 3.61 -1.32
CA THR A 189 0.23 3.84 -2.70
C THR A 189 -0.04 2.52 -3.42
N LEU A 190 0.85 1.54 -3.28
CA LEU A 190 0.61 0.18 -3.80
C LEU A 190 -0.63 -0.44 -3.15
N GLY A 191 -0.79 -0.28 -1.84
CA GLY A 191 -1.98 -0.76 -1.13
C GLY A 191 -3.28 -0.11 -1.63
N GLU A 192 -3.28 1.19 -1.85
CA GLU A 192 -4.44 1.90 -2.43
C GLU A 192 -4.77 1.41 -3.85
N TYR A 193 -3.74 1.11 -4.65
CA TYR A 193 -3.92 0.59 -6.01
C TYR A 193 -4.62 -0.76 -6.00
N TYR A 194 -4.14 -1.73 -5.20
CA TYR A 194 -4.76 -3.05 -5.09
C TYR A 194 -6.15 -3.00 -4.46
N ARG A 195 -6.35 -2.11 -3.49
CA ARG A 195 -7.69 -1.87 -2.93
C ARG A 195 -8.68 -1.40 -3.99
N GLN A 196 -8.27 -0.56 -4.94
CA GLN A 196 -9.15 -0.13 -6.04
C GLN A 196 -9.54 -1.28 -6.98
N MET A 197 -8.77 -2.34 -7.02
CA MET A 197 -9.15 -3.58 -7.69
C MET A 197 -10.16 -4.42 -6.91
N GLY A 198 -10.49 -4.04 -5.67
CA GLY A 198 -11.40 -4.77 -4.79
C GLY A 198 -10.72 -5.85 -3.94
N LEU A 199 -9.40 -5.76 -3.77
CA LEU A 199 -8.63 -6.68 -2.94
C LEU A 199 -8.48 -6.14 -1.51
N ASP A 200 -8.53 -7.02 -0.53
CA ASP A 200 -8.22 -6.72 0.86
C ASP A 200 -6.70 -6.66 1.06
N VAL A 201 -6.21 -5.53 1.51
CA VAL A 201 -4.78 -5.27 1.64
C VAL A 201 -4.41 -5.00 3.09
N LEU A 202 -3.47 -5.78 3.62
CA LEU A 202 -2.80 -5.52 4.89
C LEU A 202 -1.45 -4.85 4.62
N LEU A 203 -1.26 -3.64 5.16
CA LEU A 203 0.04 -2.98 5.12
C LEU A 203 0.68 -3.00 6.51
N ILE A 204 1.90 -3.46 6.58
CA ILE A 204 2.73 -3.47 7.78
C ILE A 204 3.92 -2.53 7.56
N ALA A 205 4.08 -1.55 8.44
CA ALA A 205 5.20 -0.61 8.41
C ALA A 205 6.14 -0.88 9.59
N ASP A 206 7.32 -1.41 9.32
CA ASP A 206 8.38 -1.67 10.30
C ASP A 206 9.63 -0.84 9.99
N SER A 207 9.84 0.27 10.66
CA SER A 207 9.00 0.86 11.69
C SER A 207 8.73 2.34 11.39
N THR A 208 7.58 2.81 11.82
CA THR A 208 7.22 4.24 11.71
C THR A 208 8.13 5.14 12.54
N SER A 209 8.77 4.63 13.60
CA SER A 209 9.77 5.37 14.38
C SER A 209 10.98 5.76 13.55
N ARG A 210 11.48 4.85 12.70
CA ARG A 210 12.61 5.12 11.81
C ARG A 210 12.21 6.02 10.65
N TRP A 211 10.95 5.96 10.23
CA TRP A 211 10.39 6.91 9.28
C TRP A 211 10.34 8.33 9.85
N ALA A 212 9.88 8.49 11.10
CA ALA A 212 9.92 9.77 11.80
C ALA A 212 11.36 10.30 11.97
N GLN A 213 12.31 9.41 12.28
CA GLN A 213 13.73 9.76 12.34
C GLN A 213 14.23 10.26 10.97
N ALA A 214 13.84 9.65 9.87
CA ALA A 214 14.21 10.13 8.53
C ALA A 214 13.66 11.54 8.26
N MET A 215 12.43 11.83 8.65
CA MET A 215 11.87 13.19 8.55
C MET A 215 12.66 14.19 9.39
N ARG A 216 13.07 13.82 10.63
CA ARG A 216 13.92 14.67 11.47
C ARG A 216 15.26 14.95 10.80
N GLU A 217 15.91 13.95 10.20
CA GLU A 217 17.18 14.13 9.49
C GLU A 217 17.02 15.03 8.26
N THR A 218 15.92 14.90 7.52
CA THR A 218 15.62 15.74 6.35
C THR A 218 15.38 17.20 6.76
N SER A 219 14.53 17.41 7.76
CA SER A 219 14.22 18.74 8.32
C SER A 219 15.48 19.44 8.85
N GLY A 220 16.34 18.70 9.58
CA GLY A 220 17.62 19.24 10.04
C GLY A 220 18.56 19.67 8.92
N ARG A 221 18.60 18.93 7.80
CA ARG A 221 19.39 19.31 6.63
C ARG A 221 18.83 20.52 5.87
N LEU A 222 17.52 20.75 5.98
CA LEU A 222 16.84 21.90 5.39
C LEU A 222 16.84 23.12 6.33
N GLU A 223 17.48 22.99 7.49
CA GLU A 223 17.54 24.05 8.52
C GLU A 223 16.16 24.55 8.95
N GLU A 224 15.16 23.66 8.95
CA GLU A 224 13.82 23.97 9.45
C GLU A 224 13.86 24.17 10.96
N ILE A 225 13.00 25.06 11.48
CA ILE A 225 12.87 25.27 12.92
C ILE A 225 12.34 23.97 13.58
N PRO A 226 13.10 23.34 14.50
CA PRO A 226 12.70 22.10 15.12
C PRO A 226 11.51 22.30 16.06
N GLY A 227 10.58 21.33 16.06
CA GLY A 227 9.54 21.20 17.07
C GLY A 227 10.00 20.39 18.29
N GLU A 228 9.08 19.75 18.99
CA GLU A 228 9.39 18.91 20.15
C GLU A 228 10.37 17.78 19.79
N GLU A 229 11.32 17.53 20.68
CA GLU A 229 12.36 16.49 20.52
C GLU A 229 13.18 16.59 19.24
N GLY A 230 13.20 17.76 18.59
CA GLY A 230 13.91 17.98 17.35
C GLY A 230 13.21 17.40 16.10
N PHE A 231 11.96 16.99 16.20
CA PHE A 231 11.17 16.59 15.06
C PHE A 231 10.59 17.79 14.31
N PRO A 232 10.28 17.66 13.00
CA PRO A 232 9.61 18.72 12.27
C PRO A 232 8.19 18.93 12.81
N ALA A 233 7.72 20.18 12.80
CA ALA A 233 6.39 20.55 13.32
C ALA A 233 5.23 19.82 12.59
N TYR A 234 5.46 19.36 11.37
CA TYR A 234 4.48 18.62 10.56
C TYR A 234 4.49 17.10 10.75
N LEU A 235 5.28 16.56 11.70
CA LEU A 235 5.35 15.11 11.95
C LEU A 235 3.98 14.50 12.22
N GLU A 236 3.24 15.11 13.15
CA GLU A 236 1.93 14.62 13.56
C GLU A 236 0.92 14.61 12.41
N SER A 237 0.87 15.68 11.63
CA SER A 237 -0.01 15.77 10.46
C SER A 237 0.38 14.78 9.36
N SER A 238 1.67 14.48 9.22
CA SER A 238 2.17 13.46 8.27
C SER A 238 1.77 12.06 8.68
N ILE A 239 1.88 11.73 9.98
CA ILE A 239 1.43 10.43 10.52
C ILE A 239 -0.08 10.28 10.33
N LYS A 240 -0.86 11.30 10.71
CA LYS A 240 -2.30 11.33 10.51
C LYS A 240 -2.67 11.13 9.03
N GLY A 241 -2.00 11.85 8.14
CA GLY A 241 -2.23 11.75 6.69
C GLY A 241 -2.00 10.35 6.12
N ILE A 242 -1.03 9.59 6.66
CA ILE A 242 -0.80 8.19 6.28
C ILE A 242 -1.93 7.28 6.81
N TYR A 243 -2.30 7.43 8.08
CA TYR A 243 -3.37 6.62 8.67
C TYR A 243 -4.73 6.86 8.01
N GLU A 244 -5.02 8.10 7.60
CA GLU A 244 -6.24 8.45 6.87
C GLU A 244 -6.34 7.80 5.48
N ARG A 245 -5.23 7.30 4.93
CA ARG A 245 -5.23 6.54 3.66
C ARG A 245 -5.79 5.13 3.81
N ALA A 246 -5.76 4.55 5.01
CA ALA A 246 -6.49 3.33 5.30
C ALA A 246 -8.00 3.61 5.27
N GLY A 247 -8.79 2.63 4.84
CA GLY A 247 -10.24 2.76 4.81
C GLY A 247 -10.91 1.67 4.01
N LEU A 248 -12.14 1.38 4.38
CA LEU A 248 -13.05 0.59 3.57
C LEU A 248 -13.70 1.54 2.56
N VAL A 249 -13.53 1.25 1.28
CA VAL A 249 -13.95 2.12 0.18
C VAL A 249 -14.84 1.32 -0.78
N GLU A 250 -15.94 1.91 -1.17
CA GLU A 250 -16.81 1.39 -2.21
C GLU A 250 -16.69 2.30 -3.43
N ASN A 251 -16.47 1.70 -4.60
CA ASN A 251 -16.46 2.41 -5.87
C ASN A 251 -17.90 2.50 -6.39
N ASN A 252 -18.30 3.69 -6.80
CA ASN A 252 -19.63 4.00 -7.35
C ASN A 252 -19.72 3.61 -8.82
#